data_cbd63cecce9a67d6593002f9d5182208
#
_entry.id   cbd63cecce9a67d6593002f9d5182208
#
_cell.length_a   1.000
_cell.length_b   1.000
_cell.length_c   1.000
_cell.angle_alpha   90.00
_cell.angle_beta   90.00
_cell.angle_gamma   90.00
#
_symmetry.space_group_name_H-M   'P 1'
#
loop_
_entity.id
_entity.type
_entity.pdbx_description
1 polymer ?
#
loop_
_entity_poly.entity_id
_entity_poly.type
_entity_poly.pdbx_seq_one_letter_code
_entity_poly.pdbx_strand_id
1 'polypeptide(L)'
;MAIARFPSLVIDCPDAAELARFYGTMLDWKITVSPNWAEIRADYGDCICFQQVEDYTPPQWPGQQVPQQTHLDVNVDDLDAAEAAVLELGATKHEHQPGTSFRVFLDPAGHPFCLCVD
;
A
#
# COMPACT_ATOMS: atom_id res chain seq x y z
N MET A 1 -8.24 3.27 -30.29
CA MET A 1 -7.87 1.94 -29.81
C MET A 1 -6.66 2.04 -28.87
N ALA A 2 -6.63 1.20 -27.85
CA ALA A 2 -5.53 1.22 -26.90
C ALA A 2 -4.33 0.41 -27.43
N ILE A 3 -3.12 0.92 -27.20
CA ILE A 3 -1.88 0.22 -27.56
C ILE A 3 -1.59 -0.90 -26.55
N ALA A 4 -1.99 -0.72 -25.29
CA ALA A 4 -1.72 -1.66 -24.21
C ALA A 4 -2.94 -1.79 -23.28
N ARG A 5 -2.92 -2.81 -22.43
CA ARG A 5 -4.03 -3.11 -21.50
C ARG A 5 -3.50 -3.83 -20.26
N PHE A 6 -4.36 -3.96 -19.27
CA PHE A 6 -4.10 -4.65 -18.00
C PHE A 6 -2.88 -4.11 -17.28
N PRO A 7 -2.87 -2.78 -16.99
CA PRO A 7 -1.77 -2.22 -16.20
C PRO A 7 -1.79 -2.79 -14.79
N SER A 8 -0.61 -3.02 -14.22
CA SER A 8 -0.48 -3.29 -12.79
C SER A 8 0.48 -2.29 -12.18
N LEU A 9 0.21 -1.92 -10.94
CA LEU A 9 1.12 -1.10 -10.15
C LEU A 9 2.12 -2.03 -9.48
N VAL A 10 3.40 -1.70 -9.53
CA VAL A 10 4.46 -2.48 -8.87
C VAL A 10 5.12 -1.61 -7.81
N ILE A 11 5.21 -2.12 -6.60
CA ILE A 11 5.75 -1.41 -5.43
C ILE A 11 6.98 -2.16 -4.93
N ASP A 12 8.09 -1.44 -4.75
CA ASP A 12 9.32 -2.01 -4.18
C ASP A 12 9.16 -2.20 -2.67
N CYS A 13 9.78 -3.26 -2.14
CA CYS A 13 9.70 -3.55 -0.72
C CYS A 13 10.86 -4.48 -0.30
N PRO A 14 11.14 -4.57 1.01
CA PRO A 14 12.15 -5.51 1.50
C PRO A 14 11.62 -6.95 1.60
N ASP A 15 10.30 -7.14 1.73
CA ASP A 15 9.66 -8.46 1.87
C ASP A 15 8.34 -8.45 1.10
N ALA A 16 8.34 -9.04 -0.09
CA ALA A 16 7.18 -9.01 -0.97
C ALA A 16 5.99 -9.76 -0.39
N ALA A 17 6.22 -10.90 0.26
CA ALA A 17 5.13 -11.69 0.85
C ALA A 17 4.46 -10.94 2.00
N GLU A 18 5.23 -10.27 2.84
CA GLU A 18 4.70 -9.49 3.96
C GLU A 18 3.81 -8.36 3.45
N LEU A 19 4.30 -7.60 2.46
CA LEU A 19 3.55 -6.45 1.95
C LEU A 19 2.29 -6.88 1.20
N ALA A 20 2.36 -7.99 0.46
CA ALA A 20 1.18 -8.56 -0.18
C ALA A 20 0.13 -9.01 0.83
N ARG A 21 0.54 -9.62 1.94
CA ARG A 21 -0.40 -10.01 3.00
C ARG A 21 -1.06 -8.79 3.64
N PHE A 22 -0.31 -7.72 3.83
CA PHE A 22 -0.85 -6.48 4.39
C PHE A 22 -1.97 -5.91 3.52
N TYR A 23 -1.66 -5.61 2.26
CA TYR A 23 -2.64 -5.01 1.36
C TYR A 23 -3.72 -5.99 0.90
N GLY A 24 -3.36 -7.25 0.71
CA GLY A 24 -4.32 -8.28 0.33
C GLY A 24 -5.37 -8.53 1.41
N THR A 25 -4.97 -8.47 2.68
CA THR A 25 -5.92 -8.58 3.80
C THR A 25 -6.78 -7.32 3.90
N MET A 26 -6.17 -6.14 3.77
CA MET A 26 -6.89 -4.87 3.82
C MET A 26 -7.99 -4.79 2.76
N LEU A 27 -7.69 -5.22 1.53
CA LEU A 27 -8.58 -5.10 0.38
C LEU A 27 -9.41 -6.36 0.13
N ASP A 28 -9.12 -7.44 0.85
CA ASP A 28 -9.72 -8.78 0.64
C ASP A 28 -9.52 -9.25 -0.81
N TRP A 29 -8.30 -9.07 -1.32
CA TRP A 29 -7.90 -9.53 -2.64
C TRP A 29 -7.10 -10.82 -2.55
N LYS A 30 -7.14 -11.62 -3.63
CA LYS A 30 -6.41 -12.87 -3.70
C LYS A 30 -4.90 -12.61 -3.70
N ILE A 31 -4.18 -13.29 -2.81
CA ILE A 31 -2.73 -13.14 -2.64
C ILE A 31 -2.02 -14.33 -3.31
N THR A 32 -1.02 -14.03 -4.14
CA THR A 32 -0.17 -15.04 -4.77
C THR A 32 1.29 -14.66 -4.51
N VAL A 33 2.05 -15.56 -3.91
CA VAL A 33 3.45 -15.31 -3.52
C VAL A 33 4.37 -16.18 -4.35
N SER A 34 5.44 -15.57 -4.88
CA SER A 34 6.53 -16.23 -5.61
C SER A 34 7.86 -15.81 -4.99
N PRO A 35 8.99 -16.43 -5.33
CA PRO A 35 10.28 -15.95 -4.85
C PRO A 35 10.54 -14.51 -5.30
N ASN A 36 10.81 -13.61 -4.35
CA ASN A 36 11.13 -12.19 -4.57
C ASN A 36 10.03 -11.38 -5.25
N TRP A 37 8.80 -11.92 -5.31
CA TRP A 37 7.67 -11.26 -5.98
C TRP A 37 6.36 -11.74 -5.37
N ALA A 38 5.39 -10.84 -5.27
CA ALA A 38 4.05 -11.20 -4.87
C ALA A 38 3.04 -10.32 -5.60
N GLU A 39 1.81 -10.80 -5.69
CA GLU A 39 0.73 -10.00 -6.26
C GLU A 39 -0.53 -10.16 -5.43
N ILE A 40 -1.38 -9.15 -5.48
CA ILE A 40 -2.75 -9.22 -5.02
C ILE A 40 -3.66 -8.86 -6.18
N ARG A 41 -4.79 -9.58 -6.29
CA ARG A 41 -5.68 -9.43 -7.43
C ARG A 41 -7.12 -9.44 -6.99
N ALA A 42 -7.86 -8.43 -7.45
CA ALA A 42 -9.30 -8.33 -7.25
C ALA A 42 -10.05 -9.29 -8.20
N ASP A 43 -11.26 -9.68 -7.83
CA ASP A 43 -12.13 -10.52 -8.67
C ASP A 43 -12.38 -9.90 -10.04
N TYR A 44 -12.48 -8.57 -10.09
CA TYR A 44 -12.72 -7.85 -11.35
C TYR A 44 -11.44 -7.58 -12.16
N GLY A 45 -10.27 -8.04 -11.68
CA GLY A 45 -9.05 -8.07 -12.46
C GLY A 45 -7.96 -7.05 -12.10
N ASP A 46 -8.25 -6.04 -11.30
CA ASP A 46 -7.21 -5.10 -10.84
C ASP A 46 -6.13 -5.83 -10.06
N CYS A 47 -4.89 -5.40 -10.23
CA CYS A 47 -3.73 -6.08 -9.69
C CYS A 47 -2.70 -5.09 -9.16
N ILE A 48 -2.17 -5.37 -7.98
CA ILE A 48 -1.00 -4.69 -7.42
C ILE A 48 0.07 -5.75 -7.18
N CYS A 49 1.29 -5.45 -7.57
CA CYS A 49 2.44 -6.35 -7.41
C CYS A 49 3.45 -5.75 -6.46
N PHE A 50 4.24 -6.61 -5.83
CA PHE A 50 5.25 -6.22 -4.87
C PHE A 50 6.57 -6.87 -5.29
N GLN A 51 7.58 -6.03 -5.57
CA GLN A 51 8.89 -6.48 -5.99
C GLN A 51 9.85 -6.40 -4.82
N GLN A 52 10.40 -7.55 -4.44
CA GLN A 52 11.39 -7.59 -3.37
C GLN A 52 12.72 -7.11 -3.91
N VAL A 53 13.30 -6.11 -3.26
CA VAL A 53 14.57 -5.52 -3.69
C VAL A 53 15.58 -5.59 -2.55
N GLU A 54 16.86 -5.76 -2.91
CA GLU A 54 17.95 -5.68 -1.95
C GLU A 54 18.25 -4.21 -1.63
N ASP A 55 18.82 -3.97 -0.45
CA ASP A 55 19.23 -2.63 -0.02
C ASP A 55 18.07 -1.62 -0.08
N TYR A 56 16.87 -2.08 0.27
CA TYR A 56 15.67 -1.24 0.24
C TYR A 56 15.80 -0.05 1.19
N THR A 57 15.51 1.14 0.68
CA THR A 57 15.44 2.37 1.47
C THR A 57 14.00 2.86 1.49
N PRO A 58 13.35 2.91 2.67
CA PRO A 58 11.99 3.41 2.74
C PRO A 58 11.92 4.89 2.42
N PRO A 59 10.78 5.37 1.87
CA PRO A 59 10.60 6.79 1.61
C PRO A 59 10.56 7.60 2.90
N GLN A 60 10.86 8.90 2.79
CA GLN A 60 10.87 9.85 3.90
C GLN A 60 9.92 11.01 3.58
N TRP A 61 8.69 10.68 3.28
CA TRP A 61 7.65 11.67 2.96
C TRP A 61 7.18 12.38 4.24
N PRO A 62 6.85 13.69 4.23
CA PRO A 62 6.71 14.57 3.06
C PRO A 62 8.02 15.16 2.56
N GLY A 63 9.16 14.89 3.16
CA GLY A 63 10.45 15.30 2.64
C GLY A 63 10.72 14.71 1.26
N GLN A 64 11.66 15.32 0.52
CA GLN A 64 11.94 14.92 -0.86
C GLN A 64 13.36 14.38 -1.05
N GLN A 65 14.10 14.14 0.03
CA GLN A 65 15.41 13.49 -0.05
C GLN A 65 15.29 12.02 -0.45
N VAL A 66 14.29 11.33 0.10
CA VAL A 66 13.88 10.01 -0.34
C VAL A 66 12.37 10.08 -0.57
N PRO A 67 11.95 10.50 -1.77
CA PRO A 67 10.53 10.75 -2.02
C PRO A 67 9.71 9.46 -2.01
N GLN A 68 8.41 9.58 -1.75
CA GLN A 68 7.52 8.44 -1.91
C GLN A 68 7.51 7.98 -3.36
N GLN A 69 7.49 6.67 -3.57
CA GLN A 69 7.45 6.09 -4.92
C GLN A 69 6.03 6.16 -5.48
N THR A 70 5.06 5.99 -4.61
CA THR A 70 3.65 5.96 -4.96
C THR A 70 2.84 6.31 -3.71
N HIS A 71 1.56 6.55 -3.90
CA HIS A 71 0.65 6.85 -2.81
C HIS A 71 -0.70 6.20 -3.10
N LEU A 72 -1.12 5.30 -2.22
CA LEU A 72 -2.43 4.68 -2.34
C LEU A 72 -3.41 5.41 -1.43
N ASP A 73 -4.53 5.83 -2.02
CA ASP A 73 -5.70 6.27 -1.27
C ASP A 73 -6.73 5.16 -1.32
N VAL A 74 -7.18 4.68 -0.17
CA VAL A 74 -8.25 3.69 -0.11
C VAL A 74 -9.43 4.28 0.63
N ASN A 75 -10.63 4.00 0.14
CA ASN A 75 -11.86 4.53 0.71
C ASN A 75 -12.35 3.62 1.82
N VAL A 76 -12.75 4.22 2.93
CA VAL A 76 -13.29 3.53 4.09
C VAL A 76 -14.59 4.17 4.52
N ASP A 77 -15.43 3.42 5.24
CA ASP A 77 -16.69 3.93 5.74
C ASP A 77 -16.53 4.75 7.03
N ASP A 78 -15.58 4.34 7.88
CA ASP A 78 -15.34 4.93 9.20
C ASP A 78 -13.84 5.00 9.44
N LEU A 79 -13.32 6.22 9.59
CA LEU A 79 -11.87 6.43 9.80
C LEU A 79 -11.36 5.80 11.10
N ASP A 80 -12.12 5.88 12.19
CA ASP A 80 -11.66 5.34 13.48
C ASP A 80 -11.57 3.82 13.44
N ALA A 81 -12.59 3.15 12.89
CA ALA A 81 -12.60 1.70 12.75
C ALA A 81 -11.52 1.22 11.80
N ALA A 82 -11.34 1.92 10.67
CA ALA A 82 -10.32 1.57 9.69
C ALA A 82 -8.91 1.78 10.24
N GLU A 83 -8.68 2.86 10.97
CA GLU A 83 -7.39 3.11 11.64
C GLU A 83 -7.03 1.95 12.58
N ALA A 84 -7.96 1.54 13.46
CA ALA A 84 -7.72 0.43 14.36
C ALA A 84 -7.37 -0.85 13.59
N ALA A 85 -8.06 -1.12 12.50
CA ALA A 85 -7.84 -2.33 11.70
C ALA A 85 -6.47 -2.32 11.02
N VAL A 86 -6.06 -1.21 10.39
CA VAL A 86 -4.76 -1.18 9.69
C VAL A 86 -3.60 -1.18 10.67
N LEU A 87 -3.74 -0.58 11.85
CA LEU A 87 -2.71 -0.65 12.89
C LEU A 87 -2.52 -2.09 13.36
N GLU A 88 -3.60 -2.84 13.51
CA GLU A 88 -3.53 -4.26 13.87
C GLU A 88 -2.85 -5.09 12.78
N LEU A 89 -3.01 -4.73 11.50
CA LEU A 89 -2.33 -5.40 10.39
C LEU A 89 -0.84 -5.09 10.29
N GLY A 90 -0.35 -4.05 11.00
CA GLY A 90 1.07 -3.71 11.00
C GLY A 90 1.40 -2.33 10.45
N ALA A 91 0.41 -1.50 10.13
CA ALA A 91 0.64 -0.11 9.75
C ALA A 91 1.05 0.72 10.96
N THR A 92 1.73 1.84 10.69
CA THR A 92 1.98 2.87 11.70
C THR A 92 1.33 4.17 11.25
N LYS A 93 0.79 4.94 12.21
CA LYS A 93 0.19 6.22 11.88
C LYS A 93 1.29 7.25 11.65
N HIS A 94 1.24 7.96 10.54
CA HIS A 94 2.22 8.99 10.24
C HIS A 94 2.00 10.21 11.15
N GLU A 95 3.07 10.87 11.56
CA GLU A 95 2.97 12.09 12.39
C GLU A 95 2.44 13.29 11.59
N HIS A 96 2.72 13.33 10.27
CA HIS A 96 2.24 14.39 9.40
C HIS A 96 0.83 14.07 8.91
N GLN A 97 -0.16 14.86 9.37
CA GLN A 97 -1.58 14.67 9.05
C GLN A 97 -2.12 15.96 8.41
N PRO A 98 -2.00 16.10 7.09
CA PRO A 98 -2.33 17.37 6.42
C PRO A 98 -3.82 17.63 6.23
N GLY A 99 -4.70 16.66 6.50
CA GLY A 99 -6.13 16.79 6.26
C GLY A 99 -7.00 16.23 7.37
N THR A 100 -8.33 16.38 7.22
CA THR A 100 -9.31 15.90 8.19
C THR A 100 -10.25 14.83 7.64
N SER A 101 -10.44 14.77 6.32
CA SER A 101 -11.26 13.74 5.66
C SER A 101 -10.44 12.51 5.27
N PHE A 102 -9.17 12.51 5.57
CA PHE A 102 -8.27 11.38 5.35
C PHE A 102 -7.19 11.36 6.43
N ARG A 103 -6.59 10.20 6.63
CA ARG A 103 -5.47 10.00 7.56
C ARG A 103 -4.35 9.25 6.88
N VAL A 104 -3.10 9.67 7.16
CA VAL A 104 -1.91 9.11 6.55
C VAL A 104 -1.29 8.06 7.46
N PHE A 105 -0.92 6.94 6.86
CA PHE A 105 -0.25 5.82 7.54
C PHE A 105 0.95 5.38 6.74
N LEU A 106 1.82 4.60 7.36
CA LEU A 106 2.91 3.90 6.69
C LEU A 106 2.61 2.41 6.72
N ASP A 107 2.80 1.76 5.57
CA ASP A 107 2.68 0.30 5.51
C ASP A 107 3.93 -0.38 6.12
N PRO A 108 3.98 -1.72 6.21
CA PRO A 108 5.15 -2.41 6.79
C PRO A 108 6.48 -2.15 6.07
N ALA A 109 6.46 -1.71 4.82
CA ALA A 109 7.66 -1.32 4.08
C ALA A 109 7.99 0.17 4.22
N GLY A 110 7.13 0.95 4.89
CA GLY A 110 7.32 2.37 5.09
C GLY A 110 6.74 3.26 3.99
N HIS A 111 5.98 2.71 3.05
CA HIS A 111 5.29 3.53 2.04
C HIS A 111 4.09 4.24 2.65
N PRO A 112 3.92 5.54 2.40
CA PRO A 112 2.70 6.25 2.82
C PRO A 112 1.47 5.75 2.06
N PHE A 113 0.36 5.64 2.77
CA PHE A 113 -0.95 5.42 2.19
C PHE A 113 -1.99 6.15 3.03
N CYS A 114 -3.15 6.42 2.45
CA CYS A 114 -4.22 7.15 3.14
C CYS A 114 -5.48 6.31 3.23
N LEU A 115 -6.15 6.45 4.37
CA LEU A 115 -7.55 6.05 4.53
C LEU A 115 -8.39 7.30 4.32
N CYS A 116 -9.36 7.24 3.43
CA CYS A 116 -10.15 8.38 3.02
C CYS A 116 -11.64 8.12 3.20
N VAL A 117 -12.37 9.13 3.63
CA VAL A 117 -13.85 9.16 3.58
C VAL A 117 -14.28 10.30 2.68
N ASP A 118 -15.34 10.05 1.93
CA ASP A 118 -15.89 11.06 1.01
C ASP A 118 -17.23 11.58 1.50
#